data_794445f6b38b3e1002f39343b17bb8c0
#
_entry.id   794445f6b38b3e1002f39343b17bb8c0
#
_cell.length_a   1.000
_cell.length_b   1.000
_cell.length_c   1.000
_cell.angle_alpha   90.00
_cell.angle_beta   90.00
_cell.angle_gamma   90.00
#
_symmetry.space_group_name_H-M   'P 1'
#
loop_
_entity.id
_entity.type
_entity.pdbx_description
1 polymer ?
#
loop_
_entity_poly.entity_id
_entity_poly.type
_entity_poly.pdbx_seq_one_letter_code
_entity_poly.pdbx_strand_id
1 'polypeptide(L)'
;MNPTDPPGLDLDRLRAHLDAHRPGLVAGELTADVVEGGRSNLTYVVGDGRSRWVVRRPPLGHVLPTAHDMTREFRVISGLRDTAVPVPEAILLCEDADVVGAQFYVMSFVEGTPYRTADELAQLGEGRTRAIADALVDTLVDLHAVDPAAVGLGGFGRPEGFLERQLRRWKKQLDASRSRDLDGIEELHDRLAAAVPVSGKPSIIHGDYRLDNVLVDSGDEISAVLDWEMSTLGDPLTDLALLVAYAERDKVSLQFVSNASSAPGYPTTDEVVRRYAERSGRDVSQLNWYVSFAFFKLAVILEGIHYRYTQGKTVGAGFEGVGAGVPLLISHGNEILKEEK
;
A
#
# COMPACT_ATOMS: atom_id res chain seq x y z
N MET A 1 -25.73 -4.47 -19.47
CA MET A 1 -24.78 -3.37 -19.26
C MET A 1 -25.16 -2.22 -20.17
N ASN A 2 -25.51 -1.10 -19.59
CA ASN A 2 -25.89 0.11 -20.34
C ASN A 2 -24.64 0.65 -21.08
N PRO A 3 -24.74 1.24 -22.29
CA PRO A 3 -23.58 1.84 -22.98
C PRO A 3 -22.85 2.94 -22.17
N THR A 4 -23.51 3.49 -21.16
CA THR A 4 -22.96 4.52 -20.25
C THR A 4 -22.27 3.95 -19.02
N ASP A 5 -22.34 2.63 -18.78
CA ASP A 5 -21.71 2.00 -17.62
C ASP A 5 -20.19 1.91 -17.81
N PRO A 6 -19.40 2.17 -16.77
CA PRO A 6 -17.97 1.98 -16.85
C PRO A 6 -17.62 0.48 -16.96
N PRO A 7 -16.51 0.13 -17.61
CA PRO A 7 -16.11 -1.26 -17.80
C PRO A 7 -16.11 -2.04 -16.48
N GLY A 8 -16.84 -3.15 -16.45
CA GLY A 8 -16.90 -4.06 -15.29
C GLY A 8 -17.86 -3.66 -14.17
N LEU A 9 -18.64 -2.59 -14.30
CA LEU A 9 -19.63 -2.19 -13.30
C LEU A 9 -21.00 -1.99 -13.97
N ASP A 10 -21.95 -2.87 -13.72
CA ASP A 10 -23.34 -2.76 -14.14
C ASP A 10 -24.11 -1.97 -13.07
N LEU A 11 -24.47 -0.73 -13.38
CA LEU A 11 -25.09 0.19 -12.43
C LEU A 11 -26.51 -0.22 -12.01
N ASP A 12 -27.27 -0.84 -12.91
CA ASP A 12 -28.61 -1.30 -12.59
C ASP A 12 -28.57 -2.47 -11.59
N ARG A 13 -27.66 -3.42 -11.80
CA ARG A 13 -27.46 -4.55 -10.88
C ARG A 13 -26.86 -4.09 -9.54
N LEU A 14 -25.88 -3.19 -9.58
CA LEU A 14 -25.33 -2.58 -8.37
C LEU A 14 -26.44 -1.90 -7.57
N ARG A 15 -27.28 -1.10 -8.24
CA ARG A 15 -28.42 -0.41 -7.62
C ARG A 15 -29.37 -1.40 -6.95
N ALA A 16 -29.82 -2.43 -7.67
CA ALA A 16 -30.73 -3.43 -7.12
C ALA A 16 -30.11 -4.13 -5.88
N HIS A 17 -28.80 -4.43 -5.94
CA HIS A 17 -28.11 -5.04 -4.82
C HIS A 17 -28.02 -4.11 -3.60
N LEU A 18 -27.69 -2.84 -3.81
CA LEU A 18 -27.65 -1.82 -2.75
C LEU A 18 -29.03 -1.61 -2.11
N ASP A 19 -30.08 -1.49 -2.91
CA ASP A 19 -31.46 -1.31 -2.40
C ASP A 19 -31.92 -2.51 -1.57
N ALA A 20 -31.50 -3.73 -1.93
CA ALA A 20 -31.83 -4.95 -1.19
C ALA A 20 -31.08 -5.06 0.17
N HIS A 21 -29.82 -4.65 0.23
CA HIS A 21 -28.96 -4.88 1.40
C HIS A 21 -28.73 -3.64 2.26
N ARG A 22 -28.94 -2.45 1.69
CA ARG A 22 -28.80 -1.14 2.34
C ARG A 22 -29.98 -0.23 1.93
N PRO A 23 -31.22 -0.56 2.31
CA PRO A 23 -32.39 0.23 1.93
C PRO A 23 -32.23 1.69 2.32
N GLY A 24 -32.49 2.59 1.38
CA GLY A 24 -32.40 4.04 1.59
C GLY A 24 -30.98 4.62 1.46
N LEU A 25 -29.95 3.81 1.15
CA LEU A 25 -28.61 4.32 0.89
C LEU A 25 -28.57 5.17 -0.37
N VAL A 26 -29.21 4.72 -1.45
CA VAL A 26 -29.21 5.37 -2.76
C VAL A 26 -30.55 6.08 -2.99
N ALA A 27 -30.51 7.39 -3.26
CA ALA A 27 -31.71 8.19 -3.44
C ALA A 27 -32.03 8.51 -4.91
N GLY A 28 -31.02 8.72 -5.74
CA GLY A 28 -31.14 9.12 -7.15
C GLY A 28 -30.69 8.04 -8.15
N GLU A 29 -30.55 8.40 -9.41
CA GLU A 29 -29.93 7.56 -10.44
C GLU A 29 -28.43 7.44 -10.19
N LEU A 30 -27.87 6.24 -10.33
CA LEU A 30 -26.44 6.02 -10.16
C LEU A 30 -25.67 6.46 -11.41
N THR A 31 -24.58 7.18 -11.15
CA THR A 31 -23.51 7.44 -12.10
C THR A 31 -22.20 6.94 -11.56
N ALA A 32 -21.23 6.61 -12.41
CA ALA A 32 -19.93 6.13 -11.95
C ALA A 32 -18.81 6.55 -12.90
N ASP A 33 -17.68 6.92 -12.30
CA ASP A 33 -16.42 7.20 -12.96
C ASP A 33 -15.33 6.24 -12.47
N VAL A 34 -14.47 5.79 -13.39
CA VAL A 34 -13.30 4.98 -13.05
C VAL A 34 -12.22 5.89 -12.45
N VAL A 35 -11.67 5.51 -11.29
CA VAL A 35 -10.52 6.19 -10.71
C VAL A 35 -9.27 5.77 -11.48
N GLU A 36 -8.67 6.72 -12.20
CA GLU A 36 -7.44 6.48 -12.94
C GLU A 36 -6.24 6.27 -12.01
N GLY A 37 -5.29 5.41 -12.41
CA GLY A 37 -4.02 5.17 -11.70
C GLY A 37 -4.01 3.96 -10.76
N GLY A 38 -5.14 3.28 -10.52
CA GLY A 38 -5.15 1.97 -9.85
C GLY A 38 -4.56 0.88 -10.75
N ARG A 39 -3.44 0.26 -10.33
CA ARG A 39 -2.77 -0.78 -11.14
C ARG A 39 -3.17 -2.20 -10.76
N SER A 40 -3.71 -2.39 -9.57
CA SER A 40 -4.05 -3.71 -9.01
C SER A 40 -5.55 -4.01 -9.10
N ASN A 41 -6.38 -3.14 -8.55
CA ASN A 41 -7.84 -3.29 -8.47
C ASN A 41 -8.54 -2.18 -9.25
N LEU A 42 -9.74 -2.44 -9.75
CA LEU A 42 -10.60 -1.41 -10.31
C LEU A 42 -11.35 -0.69 -9.19
N THR A 43 -11.26 0.61 -9.21
CA THR A 43 -11.90 1.51 -8.25
C THR A 43 -12.80 2.48 -8.99
N TYR A 44 -14.04 2.63 -8.53
CA TYR A 44 -15.03 3.54 -9.12
C TYR A 44 -15.54 4.49 -8.07
N VAL A 45 -15.69 5.76 -8.43
CA VAL A 45 -16.50 6.70 -7.66
C VAL A 45 -17.93 6.61 -8.22
N VAL A 46 -18.85 6.21 -7.36
CA VAL A 46 -20.27 6.06 -7.68
C VAL A 46 -21.06 7.12 -6.95
N GLY A 47 -21.98 7.80 -7.63
CA GLY A 47 -22.80 8.85 -7.04
C GLY A 47 -24.24 8.75 -7.47
N ASP A 48 -25.15 9.35 -6.67
CA ASP A 48 -26.59 9.46 -6.95
C ASP A 48 -27.09 10.92 -7.09
N GLY A 49 -26.15 11.85 -7.25
CA GLY A 49 -26.40 13.28 -7.27
C GLY A 49 -26.51 13.95 -5.90
N ARG A 50 -26.56 13.17 -4.80
CA ARG A 50 -26.56 13.66 -3.39
C ARG A 50 -25.40 13.15 -2.59
N SER A 51 -25.09 11.87 -2.75
CA SER A 51 -24.05 11.13 -2.02
C SER A 51 -23.07 10.51 -2.99
N ARG A 52 -21.85 10.22 -2.51
CA ARG A 52 -20.81 9.52 -3.25
C ARG A 52 -20.26 8.37 -2.44
N TRP A 53 -19.95 7.30 -3.16
CA TRP A 53 -19.34 6.08 -2.60
C TRP A 53 -18.19 5.64 -3.48
N VAL A 54 -17.38 4.74 -2.97
CA VAL A 54 -16.34 4.06 -3.75
C VAL A 54 -16.70 2.59 -3.83
N VAL A 55 -16.72 2.05 -5.04
CA VAL A 55 -16.84 0.61 -5.32
C VAL A 55 -15.48 0.10 -5.76
N ARG A 56 -14.99 -0.95 -5.08
CA ARG A 56 -13.69 -1.58 -5.39
C ARG A 56 -13.89 -3.05 -5.72
N ARG A 57 -13.28 -3.51 -6.82
CA ARG A 57 -13.35 -4.89 -7.30
C ARG A 57 -12.02 -5.32 -7.92
N PRO A 58 -11.77 -6.63 -8.08
CA PRO A 58 -10.63 -7.14 -8.83
C PRO A 58 -10.62 -6.62 -10.28
N PRO A 59 -9.45 -6.60 -10.94
CA PRO A 59 -9.35 -6.21 -12.34
C PRO A 59 -10.15 -7.12 -13.26
N LEU A 60 -10.39 -6.63 -14.49
CA LEU A 60 -11.06 -7.43 -15.52
C LEU A 60 -10.10 -8.50 -16.05
N GLY A 61 -10.61 -9.70 -16.32
CA GLY A 61 -9.87 -10.82 -16.87
C GLY A 61 -9.50 -11.88 -15.83
N HIS A 62 -8.51 -12.71 -16.16
CA HIS A 62 -8.13 -13.83 -15.29
C HIS A 62 -7.26 -13.34 -14.11
N VAL A 63 -7.78 -13.54 -12.92
CA VAL A 63 -7.15 -13.16 -11.65
C VAL A 63 -6.79 -14.43 -10.87
N LEU A 64 -5.59 -14.45 -10.27
CA LEU A 64 -5.23 -15.55 -9.37
C LEU A 64 -6.14 -15.53 -8.13
N PRO A 65 -6.68 -16.67 -7.68
CA PRO A 65 -7.68 -16.75 -6.61
C PRO A 65 -7.25 -16.12 -5.27
N THR A 66 -5.93 -15.97 -5.04
CA THR A 66 -5.37 -15.41 -3.81
C THR A 66 -4.87 -13.95 -3.96
N ALA A 67 -4.94 -13.42 -5.17
CA ALA A 67 -4.66 -12.00 -5.44
C ALA A 67 -6.00 -11.24 -5.40
N HIS A 68 -5.99 -10.02 -4.90
CA HIS A 68 -7.16 -9.14 -4.92
C HIS A 68 -8.34 -9.63 -4.04
N ASP A 69 -8.06 -9.98 -2.79
CA ASP A 69 -9.06 -10.45 -1.81
C ASP A 69 -9.87 -9.27 -1.25
N MET A 70 -11.03 -8.99 -1.84
CA MET A 70 -11.93 -7.90 -1.43
C MET A 70 -12.47 -8.09 -0.01
N THR A 71 -12.68 -9.32 0.42
CA THR A 71 -13.13 -9.64 1.79
C THR A 71 -12.07 -9.24 2.80
N ARG A 72 -10.80 -9.45 2.46
CA ARG A 72 -9.67 -9.11 3.32
C ARG A 72 -9.53 -7.60 3.50
N GLU A 73 -9.58 -6.82 2.41
CA GLU A 73 -9.56 -5.36 2.47
C GLU A 73 -10.75 -4.81 3.26
N PHE A 74 -11.95 -5.30 2.99
CA PHE A 74 -13.17 -4.90 3.70
C PHE A 74 -13.10 -5.18 5.21
N ARG A 75 -12.51 -6.33 5.62
CA ARG A 75 -12.33 -6.66 7.03
C ARG A 75 -11.41 -5.69 7.75
N VAL A 76 -10.33 -5.25 7.12
CA VAL A 76 -9.40 -4.30 7.73
C VAL A 76 -10.06 -2.95 7.96
N ILE A 77 -10.66 -2.37 6.93
CA ILE A 77 -11.32 -1.06 7.06
C ILE A 77 -12.50 -1.13 8.04
N SER A 78 -13.22 -2.26 8.09
CA SER A 78 -14.28 -2.47 9.10
C SER A 78 -13.74 -2.53 10.52
N GLY A 79 -12.61 -3.22 10.72
CA GLY A 79 -11.99 -3.35 12.04
C GLY A 79 -11.37 -2.05 12.54
N LEU A 80 -10.84 -1.21 11.64
CA LEU A 80 -10.21 0.06 12.00
C LEU A 80 -11.20 1.22 12.20
N ARG A 81 -12.46 1.05 11.86
CA ARG A 81 -13.49 2.10 11.81
C ARG A 81 -13.58 2.97 13.09
N ASP A 82 -13.50 2.35 14.25
CA ASP A 82 -13.67 3.02 15.56
C ASP A 82 -12.30 3.25 16.25
N THR A 83 -11.21 3.34 15.49
CA THR A 83 -9.86 3.60 15.99
C THR A 83 -9.38 5.01 15.62
N ALA A 84 -8.17 5.38 16.04
CA ALA A 84 -7.54 6.64 15.63
C ALA A 84 -7.07 6.63 14.17
N VAL A 85 -7.02 5.45 13.52
CA VAL A 85 -6.60 5.34 12.11
C VAL A 85 -7.73 5.76 11.19
N PRO A 86 -7.58 6.82 10.40
CA PRO A 86 -8.61 7.26 9.48
C PRO A 86 -8.75 6.26 8.33
N VAL A 87 -9.94 5.71 8.16
CA VAL A 87 -10.29 4.79 7.06
C VAL A 87 -11.66 5.15 6.51
N PRO A 88 -11.94 4.87 5.23
CA PRO A 88 -13.30 4.98 4.70
C PRO A 88 -14.26 4.07 5.49
N GLU A 89 -15.51 4.48 5.65
CA GLU A 89 -16.54 3.63 6.23
C GLU A 89 -16.82 2.42 5.31
N ALA A 90 -16.66 1.20 5.84
CA ALA A 90 -17.02 -0.03 5.14
C ALA A 90 -18.55 -0.18 5.13
N ILE A 91 -19.17 -0.06 3.95
CA ILE A 91 -20.63 -0.04 3.80
C ILE A 91 -21.19 -1.42 3.49
N LEU A 92 -20.66 -2.09 2.47
CA LEU A 92 -21.17 -3.36 1.99
C LEU A 92 -20.05 -4.21 1.36
N LEU A 93 -20.00 -5.49 1.70
CA LEU A 93 -19.24 -6.51 0.98
C LEU A 93 -20.20 -7.37 0.19
N CYS A 94 -19.93 -7.58 -1.09
CA CYS A 94 -20.65 -8.52 -1.95
C CYS A 94 -19.70 -9.63 -2.41
N GLU A 95 -19.96 -10.85 -1.96
CA GLU A 95 -19.19 -12.04 -2.36
C GLU A 95 -19.81 -12.73 -3.58
N ASP A 96 -21.03 -12.33 -3.99
CA ASP A 96 -21.73 -12.84 -5.16
C ASP A 96 -21.19 -12.20 -6.44
N ALA A 97 -20.46 -13.00 -7.22
CA ALA A 97 -19.90 -12.55 -8.49
C ALA A 97 -20.98 -12.29 -9.56
N ASP A 98 -22.19 -12.81 -9.40
CA ASP A 98 -23.26 -12.63 -10.41
C ASP A 98 -23.80 -11.19 -10.44
N VAL A 99 -23.55 -10.40 -9.40
CA VAL A 99 -24.02 -9.01 -9.34
C VAL A 99 -23.31 -8.11 -10.37
N VAL A 100 -21.96 -8.05 -10.33
CA VAL A 100 -21.17 -7.21 -11.24
C VAL A 100 -20.03 -7.97 -11.93
N GLY A 101 -20.06 -9.30 -11.92
CA GLY A 101 -19.07 -10.15 -12.56
C GLY A 101 -17.84 -10.47 -11.71
N ALA A 102 -17.80 -10.02 -10.47
CA ALA A 102 -16.75 -10.32 -9.47
C ALA A 102 -17.22 -9.92 -8.08
N GLN A 103 -16.57 -10.46 -7.04
CA GLN A 103 -16.69 -9.91 -5.68
C GLN A 103 -16.31 -8.43 -5.67
N PHE A 104 -16.99 -7.66 -4.83
CA PHE A 104 -16.69 -6.23 -4.66
C PHE A 104 -17.05 -5.77 -3.26
N TYR A 105 -16.55 -4.61 -2.88
CA TYR A 105 -17.06 -3.92 -1.71
C TYR A 105 -17.33 -2.45 -2.00
N VAL A 106 -18.19 -1.87 -1.15
CA VAL A 106 -18.59 -0.48 -1.18
C VAL A 106 -18.12 0.18 0.11
N MET A 107 -17.50 1.33 -0.03
CA MET A 107 -17.08 2.18 1.09
C MET A 107 -17.50 3.63 0.87
N SER A 108 -17.48 4.44 1.93
CA SER A 108 -17.74 5.87 1.81
C SER A 108 -16.69 6.54 0.91
N PHE A 109 -17.11 7.54 0.19
CA PHE A 109 -16.18 8.46 -0.47
C PHE A 109 -15.61 9.41 0.59
N VAL A 110 -14.30 9.53 0.65
CA VAL A 110 -13.59 10.45 1.55
C VAL A 110 -12.97 11.57 0.72
N GLU A 111 -13.20 12.81 1.13
CA GLU A 111 -12.57 13.99 0.52
C GLU A 111 -11.11 14.05 0.95
N GLY A 112 -10.22 14.39 0.01
CA GLY A 112 -8.81 14.57 0.25
C GLY A 112 -7.98 14.44 -1.02
N THR A 113 -6.73 14.84 -0.94
CA THR A 113 -5.79 14.84 -2.05
C THR A 113 -4.68 13.81 -1.79
N PRO A 114 -4.44 12.84 -2.69
CA PRO A 114 -3.26 12.00 -2.64
C PRO A 114 -2.09 12.74 -3.29
N TYR A 115 -1.05 13.08 -2.52
CA TYR A 115 0.16 13.71 -3.06
C TYR A 115 1.17 12.66 -3.51
N ARG A 116 1.57 12.75 -4.79
CA ARG A 116 2.44 11.74 -5.45
C ARG A 116 3.79 12.32 -5.88
N THR A 117 3.87 13.62 -6.05
CA THR A 117 5.08 14.28 -6.58
C THR A 117 5.59 15.37 -5.65
N ALA A 118 6.91 15.60 -5.74
CA ALA A 118 7.55 16.70 -5.02
C ALA A 118 6.98 18.05 -5.45
N ASP A 119 6.64 18.21 -6.73
CA ASP A 119 6.08 19.45 -7.26
C ASP A 119 4.71 19.78 -6.68
N GLU A 120 3.86 18.76 -6.47
CA GLU A 120 2.55 18.94 -5.82
C GLU A 120 2.71 19.46 -4.38
N LEU A 121 3.63 18.89 -3.60
CA LEU A 121 3.91 19.34 -2.23
C LEU A 121 4.62 20.70 -2.21
N ALA A 122 5.56 20.95 -3.13
CA ALA A 122 6.27 22.22 -3.21
C ALA A 122 5.32 23.42 -3.42
N GLN A 123 4.21 23.22 -4.13
CA GLN A 123 3.17 24.24 -4.31
C GLN A 123 2.46 24.62 -3.00
N LEU A 124 2.46 23.73 -2.01
CA LEU A 124 1.88 24.01 -0.68
C LEU A 124 2.82 24.81 0.21
N GLY A 125 4.14 24.76 -0.07
CA GLY A 125 5.21 25.33 0.73
C GLY A 125 5.71 24.41 1.85
N GLU A 126 6.94 24.70 2.33
CA GLU A 126 7.69 23.82 3.24
C GLU A 126 6.95 23.51 4.55
N GLY A 127 6.23 24.48 5.11
CA GLY A 127 5.51 24.30 6.39
C GLY A 127 4.39 23.28 6.29
N ARG A 128 3.60 23.35 5.22
CA ARG A 128 2.50 22.37 4.97
C ARG A 128 3.05 21.01 4.59
N THR A 129 4.09 20.98 3.74
CA THR A 129 4.80 19.72 3.41
C THR A 129 5.27 19.00 4.67
N ARG A 130 5.86 19.76 5.62
CA ARG A 130 6.31 19.20 6.91
C ARG A 130 5.14 18.68 7.73
N ALA A 131 4.06 19.43 7.85
CA ALA A 131 2.87 19.04 8.61
C ALA A 131 2.27 17.73 8.06
N ILE A 132 2.10 17.63 6.74
CA ILE A 132 1.59 16.42 6.06
C ILE A 132 2.49 15.21 6.32
N ALA A 133 3.81 15.37 6.19
CA ALA A 133 4.75 14.28 6.43
C ALA A 133 4.76 13.83 7.89
N ASP A 134 4.65 14.77 8.83
CA ASP A 134 4.53 14.49 10.25
C ASP A 134 3.22 13.74 10.57
N ALA A 135 2.08 14.18 10.00
CA ALA A 135 0.79 13.50 10.12
C ALA A 135 0.83 12.07 9.54
N LEU A 136 1.55 11.87 8.41
CA LEU A 136 1.75 10.53 7.83
C LEU A 136 2.44 9.59 8.82
N VAL A 137 3.52 10.04 9.50
CA VAL A 137 4.23 9.24 10.50
C VAL A 137 3.35 8.96 11.72
N ASP A 138 2.61 9.98 12.18
CA ASP A 138 1.73 9.85 13.33
C ASP A 138 0.61 8.84 13.09
N THR A 139 0.00 8.87 11.93
CA THR A 139 -1.03 7.89 11.52
C THR A 139 -0.46 6.47 11.44
N LEU A 140 0.80 6.30 11.03
CA LEU A 140 1.46 5.00 11.06
C LEU A 140 1.66 4.49 12.50
N VAL A 141 2.02 5.38 13.42
CA VAL A 141 2.13 5.04 14.86
C VAL A 141 0.77 4.62 15.40
N ASP A 142 -0.30 5.36 15.08
CA ASP A 142 -1.65 5.03 15.50
C ASP A 142 -2.09 3.66 14.96
N LEU A 143 -1.80 3.34 13.69
CA LEU A 143 -2.06 2.02 13.12
C LEU A 143 -1.34 0.91 13.91
N HIS A 144 -0.05 1.12 14.20
CA HIS A 144 0.75 0.13 14.91
C HIS A 144 0.43 0.02 16.41
N ALA A 145 -0.31 0.97 16.96
CA ALA A 145 -0.79 0.95 18.33
C ALA A 145 -2.11 0.17 18.50
N VAL A 146 -2.89 -0.02 17.42
CA VAL A 146 -4.15 -0.78 17.45
C VAL A 146 -3.91 -2.20 17.95
N ASP A 147 -4.68 -2.64 18.94
CA ASP A 147 -4.73 -4.05 19.33
C ASP A 147 -5.57 -4.84 18.32
N PRO A 148 -4.96 -5.75 17.53
CA PRO A 148 -5.70 -6.50 16.51
C PRO A 148 -6.85 -7.34 17.09
N ALA A 149 -6.72 -7.85 18.29
CA ALA A 149 -7.76 -8.65 18.93
C ALA A 149 -8.98 -7.80 19.32
N ALA A 150 -8.76 -6.58 19.81
CA ALA A 150 -9.81 -5.65 20.21
C ALA A 150 -10.70 -5.20 19.02
N VAL A 151 -10.14 -5.19 17.80
CA VAL A 151 -10.85 -4.78 16.58
C VAL A 151 -11.27 -5.96 15.68
N GLY A 152 -11.30 -7.18 16.22
CA GLY A 152 -11.74 -8.38 15.47
C GLY A 152 -10.76 -8.89 14.41
N LEU A 153 -9.50 -8.40 14.41
CA LEU A 153 -8.46 -8.76 13.47
C LEU A 153 -7.40 -9.71 14.05
N GLY A 154 -7.60 -10.30 15.24
CA GLY A 154 -6.64 -11.20 15.88
C GLY A 154 -6.26 -12.42 15.02
N GLY A 155 -7.14 -12.88 14.13
CA GLY A 155 -6.90 -13.96 13.16
C GLY A 155 -6.58 -13.46 11.73
N PHE A 156 -6.24 -12.18 11.56
CA PHE A 156 -6.05 -11.57 10.23
C PHE A 156 -4.73 -11.98 9.55
N GLY A 157 -3.78 -12.52 10.29
CA GLY A 157 -2.48 -12.96 9.81
C GLY A 157 -1.82 -13.94 10.77
N ARG A 158 -0.58 -14.28 10.49
CA ARG A 158 0.26 -15.17 11.31
C ARG A 158 1.54 -14.41 11.67
N PRO A 159 1.60 -13.75 12.83
CA PRO A 159 2.75 -12.93 13.20
C PRO A 159 3.99 -13.77 13.57
N GLU A 160 3.82 -14.99 14.10
CA GLU A 160 4.95 -15.83 14.51
C GLU A 160 5.84 -16.21 13.33
N GLY A 161 7.14 -15.93 13.40
CA GLY A 161 8.11 -16.17 12.32
C GLY A 161 7.77 -15.39 11.05
N PHE A 162 7.20 -14.20 11.19
CA PHE A 162 6.77 -13.36 10.07
C PHE A 162 7.96 -12.97 9.17
N LEU A 163 9.05 -12.46 9.74
CA LEU A 163 10.20 -11.97 8.97
C LEU A 163 10.86 -13.09 8.15
N GLU A 164 11.09 -14.25 8.77
CA GLU A 164 11.68 -15.41 8.07
C GLU A 164 10.78 -15.92 6.94
N ARG A 165 9.44 -15.90 7.15
CA ARG A 165 8.51 -16.29 6.09
C ARG A 165 8.51 -15.28 4.95
N GLN A 166 8.56 -13.97 5.25
CA GLN A 166 8.64 -12.94 4.23
C GLN A 166 9.94 -13.06 3.42
N LEU A 167 11.08 -13.24 4.08
CA LEU A 167 12.35 -13.40 3.39
C LEU A 167 12.34 -14.63 2.46
N ARG A 168 11.87 -15.80 2.95
CA ARG A 168 11.70 -17.00 2.12
C ARG A 168 10.71 -16.79 0.96
N ARG A 169 9.60 -16.09 1.18
CA ARG A 169 8.61 -15.78 0.13
C ARG A 169 9.22 -14.95 -0.99
N TRP A 170 9.94 -13.89 -0.64
CA TRP A 170 10.56 -13.02 -1.62
C TRP A 170 11.70 -13.70 -2.36
N LYS A 171 12.51 -14.54 -1.68
CA LYS A 171 13.53 -15.37 -2.35
C LYS A 171 12.89 -16.33 -3.35
N LYS A 172 11.81 -17.03 -2.98
CA LYS A 172 11.08 -17.90 -3.91
C LYS A 172 10.52 -17.12 -5.10
N GLN A 173 10.05 -15.91 -4.89
CA GLN A 173 9.55 -15.07 -5.97
C GLN A 173 10.69 -14.62 -6.91
N LEU A 174 11.85 -14.25 -6.36
CA LEU A 174 13.05 -13.97 -7.14
C LEU A 174 13.42 -15.16 -8.02
N ASP A 175 13.53 -16.36 -7.45
CA ASP A 175 13.92 -17.57 -8.17
C ASP A 175 12.94 -17.92 -9.30
N ALA A 176 11.65 -17.59 -9.12
CA ALA A 176 10.62 -17.82 -10.15
C ALA A 176 10.58 -16.76 -11.26
N SER A 177 11.12 -15.57 -11.03
CA SER A 177 11.02 -14.42 -11.96
C SER A 177 12.37 -13.82 -12.36
N ARG A 178 13.47 -14.39 -11.92
CA ARG A 178 14.82 -13.94 -12.29
C ARG A 178 15.08 -14.18 -13.76
N SER A 179 15.37 -13.09 -14.51
CA SER A 179 15.58 -13.14 -15.96
C SER A 179 17.05 -13.03 -16.36
N ARG A 180 17.93 -12.70 -15.40
CA ARG A 180 19.36 -12.38 -15.64
C ARG A 180 20.17 -12.56 -14.36
N ASP A 181 21.48 -12.46 -14.48
CA ASP A 181 22.34 -12.37 -13.31
C ASP A 181 22.19 -11.01 -12.64
N LEU A 182 22.10 -11.02 -11.31
CA LEU A 182 21.92 -9.86 -10.44
C LEU A 182 23.02 -9.88 -9.38
N ASP A 183 24.10 -9.15 -9.66
CA ASP A 183 25.27 -9.10 -8.77
C ASP A 183 24.86 -8.63 -7.36
N GLY A 184 25.32 -9.38 -6.32
CA GLY A 184 25.10 -9.05 -4.92
C GLY A 184 23.72 -9.44 -4.35
N ILE A 185 22.78 -9.95 -5.15
CA ILE A 185 21.42 -10.29 -4.66
C ILE A 185 21.43 -11.49 -3.70
N GLU A 186 22.25 -12.49 -3.99
CA GLU A 186 22.41 -13.67 -3.12
C GLU A 186 23.15 -13.28 -1.84
N GLU A 187 24.20 -12.45 -1.94
CA GLU A 187 24.88 -11.90 -0.76
C GLU A 187 23.92 -11.14 0.16
N LEU A 188 23.09 -10.26 -0.43
CA LEU A 188 22.08 -9.51 0.33
C LEU A 188 21.11 -10.43 1.04
N HIS A 189 20.56 -11.43 0.32
CA HIS A 189 19.66 -12.43 0.91
C HIS A 189 20.32 -13.20 2.06
N ASP A 190 21.53 -13.69 1.86
CA ASP A 190 22.22 -14.53 2.85
C ASP A 190 22.57 -13.75 4.12
N ARG A 191 22.99 -12.48 3.97
CA ARG A 191 23.23 -11.58 5.12
C ARG A 191 21.94 -11.26 5.86
N LEU A 192 20.84 -11.00 5.17
CA LEU A 192 19.52 -10.84 5.79
C LEU A 192 19.08 -12.11 6.53
N ALA A 193 19.29 -13.28 5.93
CA ALA A 193 18.94 -14.56 6.53
C ALA A 193 19.76 -14.92 7.78
N ALA A 194 21.03 -14.49 7.81
CA ALA A 194 21.94 -14.73 8.94
C ALA A 194 21.64 -13.88 10.18
N ALA A 195 20.93 -12.74 10.03
CA ALA A 195 20.73 -11.75 11.08
C ALA A 195 19.27 -11.31 11.23
N VAL A 196 18.31 -12.23 11.05
CA VAL A 196 16.88 -11.89 11.19
C VAL A 196 16.59 -11.39 12.61
N PRO A 197 16.03 -10.18 12.77
CA PRO A 197 15.70 -9.64 14.08
C PRO A 197 14.66 -10.48 14.81
N VAL A 198 14.70 -10.43 16.13
CA VAL A 198 13.60 -10.92 16.95
C VAL A 198 12.47 -9.91 16.91
N SER A 199 11.36 -10.27 16.29
CA SER A 199 10.19 -9.39 16.19
C SER A 199 9.65 -9.03 17.57
N GLY A 200 9.32 -7.76 17.75
CA GLY A 200 8.62 -7.26 18.93
C GLY A 200 7.13 -7.65 18.95
N LYS A 201 6.31 -6.86 19.68
CA LYS A 201 4.85 -7.05 19.68
C LYS A 201 4.30 -6.85 18.26
N PRO A 202 3.61 -7.85 17.71
CA PRO A 202 3.02 -7.74 16.36
C PRO A 202 1.93 -6.68 16.31
N SER A 203 1.74 -6.11 15.13
CA SER A 203 0.72 -5.10 14.85
C SER A 203 -0.02 -5.43 13.55
N ILE A 204 -1.10 -4.69 13.28
CA ILE A 204 -1.65 -4.59 11.94
C ILE A 204 -0.62 -3.79 11.12
N ILE A 205 -0.13 -4.36 10.03
CA ILE A 205 0.73 -3.67 9.08
C ILE A 205 -0.03 -3.40 7.79
N HIS A 206 0.28 -2.28 7.16
CA HIS A 206 -0.30 -1.90 5.87
C HIS A 206 0.34 -2.69 4.71
N GLY A 207 1.66 -2.81 4.72
CA GLY A 207 2.46 -3.54 3.72
C GLY A 207 2.87 -2.72 2.49
N ASP A 208 2.26 -1.53 2.29
CA ASP A 208 2.63 -0.51 1.27
C ASP A 208 2.29 0.90 1.77
N TYR A 209 2.70 1.23 3.01
CA TYR A 209 2.38 2.53 3.61
C TYR A 209 3.25 3.64 3.03
N ARG A 210 2.60 4.62 2.40
CA ARG A 210 3.25 5.77 1.76
C ARG A 210 2.22 6.86 1.44
N LEU A 211 2.72 8.07 1.12
CA LEU A 211 1.88 9.24 0.88
C LEU A 211 0.87 9.06 -0.27
N ASP A 212 1.21 8.27 -1.29
CA ASP A 212 0.30 7.96 -2.40
C ASP A 212 -0.95 7.17 -1.97
N ASN A 213 -0.85 6.44 -0.85
CA ASN A 213 -1.90 5.56 -0.32
C ASN A 213 -2.66 6.19 0.84
N VAL A 214 -2.56 7.51 1.01
CA VAL A 214 -3.37 8.27 1.95
C VAL A 214 -4.05 9.46 1.26
N LEU A 215 -5.14 9.93 1.83
CA LEU A 215 -5.78 11.18 1.47
C LEU A 215 -5.47 12.23 2.52
N VAL A 216 -5.09 13.42 2.08
CA VAL A 216 -4.82 14.59 2.94
C VAL A 216 -5.95 15.59 2.77
N ASP A 217 -6.53 16.04 3.87
CA ASP A 217 -7.60 17.05 3.86
C ASP A 217 -7.06 18.49 3.73
N SER A 218 -7.98 19.45 3.75
CA SER A 218 -7.64 20.89 3.66
C SER A 218 -6.91 21.44 4.89
N GLY A 219 -6.87 20.70 5.99
CA GLY A 219 -6.17 21.01 7.23
C GLY A 219 -4.78 20.37 7.34
N ASP A 220 -4.30 19.70 6.30
CA ASP A 220 -3.04 18.95 6.24
C ASP A 220 -3.03 17.68 7.11
N GLU A 221 -4.20 17.19 7.53
CA GLU A 221 -4.37 15.95 8.28
C GLU A 221 -4.67 14.76 7.33
N ILE A 222 -4.31 13.55 7.76
CA ILE A 222 -4.67 12.35 7.01
C ILE A 222 -6.17 12.06 7.20
N SER A 223 -6.97 12.20 6.14
CA SER A 223 -8.40 11.93 6.16
C SER A 223 -8.75 10.47 5.85
N ALA A 224 -7.90 9.73 5.16
CA ALA A 224 -8.05 8.28 4.97
C ALA A 224 -6.73 7.60 4.61
N VAL A 225 -6.54 6.39 5.12
CA VAL A 225 -5.54 5.42 4.65
C VAL A 225 -6.25 4.45 3.71
N LEU A 226 -5.69 4.25 2.52
CA LEU A 226 -6.25 3.49 1.40
C LEU A 226 -5.33 2.32 1.03
N ASP A 227 -5.84 1.40 0.21
CA ASP A 227 -5.09 0.31 -0.43
C ASP A 227 -4.53 -0.74 0.55
N TRP A 228 -5.44 -1.38 1.27
CA TRP A 228 -5.16 -2.39 2.30
C TRP A 228 -4.88 -3.80 1.75
N GLU A 229 -4.68 -3.97 0.44
CA GLU A 229 -4.52 -5.29 -0.21
C GLU A 229 -3.31 -6.09 0.33
N MET A 230 -2.26 -5.40 0.79
CA MET A 230 -1.05 -6.02 1.34
C MET A 230 -1.08 -6.17 2.87
N SER A 231 -2.14 -5.71 3.51
CA SER A 231 -2.25 -5.67 4.97
C SER A 231 -2.27 -7.06 5.61
N THR A 232 -1.65 -7.19 6.75
CA THR A 232 -1.61 -8.43 7.54
C THR A 232 -1.22 -8.14 9.00
N LEU A 233 -1.13 -9.19 9.83
CA LEU A 233 -0.44 -9.11 11.13
C LEU A 233 1.03 -9.45 10.95
N GLY A 234 1.89 -8.57 11.46
CA GLY A 234 3.33 -8.74 11.31
C GLY A 234 4.15 -7.79 12.16
N ASP A 235 5.41 -7.65 11.79
CA ASP A 235 6.34 -6.75 12.45
C ASP A 235 6.16 -5.31 11.91
N PRO A 236 5.77 -4.34 12.77
CA PRO A 236 5.48 -2.97 12.35
C PRO A 236 6.67 -2.23 11.76
N LEU A 237 7.90 -2.59 12.11
CA LEU A 237 9.08 -1.96 11.52
C LEU A 237 9.22 -2.23 10.02
N THR A 238 8.50 -3.22 9.47
CA THR A 238 8.46 -3.44 8.02
C THR A 238 7.76 -2.30 7.26
N ASP A 239 6.73 -1.67 7.83
CA ASP A 239 6.08 -0.51 7.21
C ASP A 239 6.94 0.76 7.34
N LEU A 240 7.54 0.99 8.53
CA LEU A 240 8.48 2.10 8.72
C LEU A 240 9.66 1.99 7.75
N ALA A 241 10.25 0.80 7.63
CA ALA A 241 11.38 0.56 6.73
C ALA A 241 11.01 0.78 5.27
N LEU A 242 9.80 0.42 4.88
CA LEU A 242 9.32 0.65 3.51
C LEU A 242 9.12 2.15 3.24
N LEU A 243 8.58 2.89 4.22
CA LEU A 243 8.47 4.36 4.15
C LEU A 243 9.84 5.03 4.00
N VAL A 244 10.85 4.59 4.78
CA VAL A 244 12.24 5.04 4.68
C VAL A 244 12.84 4.68 3.30
N ALA A 245 12.67 3.44 2.85
CA ALA A 245 13.19 2.99 1.55
C ALA A 245 12.58 3.79 0.38
N TYR A 246 11.31 4.17 0.46
CA TYR A 246 10.70 5.05 -0.54
C TYR A 246 11.24 6.48 -0.46
N ALA A 247 11.57 6.99 0.72
CA ALA A 247 12.18 8.33 0.87
C ALA A 247 13.63 8.36 0.35
N GLU A 248 14.35 7.25 0.43
CA GLU A 248 15.74 7.13 -0.06
C GLU A 248 15.87 6.80 -1.55
N ARG A 249 14.75 6.66 -2.24
CA ARG A 249 14.72 6.27 -3.67
C ARG A 249 15.51 7.20 -4.59
N ASP A 250 15.67 8.48 -4.25
CA ASP A 250 16.43 9.41 -5.08
C ASP A 250 17.91 9.02 -5.13
N LYS A 251 18.40 8.33 -4.10
CA LYS A 251 19.73 7.71 -4.09
C LYS A 251 19.86 6.56 -5.11
N VAL A 252 18.73 5.96 -5.52
CA VAL A 252 18.66 4.81 -6.42
C VAL A 252 17.93 5.09 -7.75
N SER A 253 17.63 6.37 -8.05
CA SER A 253 17.08 6.84 -9.34
C SER A 253 15.85 6.04 -9.85
N LEU A 254 14.90 5.72 -8.99
CA LEU A 254 13.68 4.98 -9.34
C LEU A 254 12.61 5.93 -9.90
N GLN A 255 12.48 6.01 -11.22
CA GLN A 255 11.54 6.92 -11.90
C GLN A 255 10.05 6.52 -11.79
N PHE A 256 9.73 5.30 -11.35
CA PHE A 256 8.38 4.73 -11.37
C PHE A 256 7.62 4.80 -10.05
N VAL A 257 8.25 5.32 -9.02
CA VAL A 257 7.69 5.46 -7.68
C VAL A 257 7.48 6.95 -7.40
N SER A 258 6.53 7.31 -6.57
CA SER A 258 6.31 8.68 -6.08
C SER A 258 7.60 9.36 -5.63
N ASN A 259 7.78 10.63 -5.90
CA ASN A 259 8.90 11.44 -5.42
C ASN A 259 8.49 12.52 -4.39
N ALA A 260 7.35 12.36 -3.78
CA ALA A 260 6.82 13.31 -2.81
C ALA A 260 7.81 13.61 -1.67
N SER A 261 8.57 12.59 -1.23
CA SER A 261 9.58 12.73 -0.17
C SER A 261 10.78 13.63 -0.51
N SER A 262 10.96 13.98 -1.80
CA SER A 262 12.02 14.92 -2.24
C SER A 262 11.57 16.37 -2.18
N ALA A 263 10.33 16.66 -1.76
CA ALA A 263 9.81 18.01 -1.72
C ALA A 263 10.53 18.85 -0.65
N PRO A 264 10.75 20.15 -0.91
CA PRO A 264 11.23 21.08 0.12
C PRO A 264 10.32 21.05 1.34
N GLY A 265 10.91 20.97 2.53
CA GLY A 265 10.18 20.87 3.81
C GLY A 265 9.82 19.43 4.23
N TYR A 266 9.97 18.42 3.35
CA TYR A 266 9.80 17.02 3.77
C TYR A 266 10.90 16.64 4.78
N PRO A 267 10.58 15.93 5.89
CA PRO A 267 11.58 15.54 6.88
C PRO A 267 12.62 14.57 6.31
N THR A 268 13.83 14.63 6.84
CA THR A 268 14.85 13.62 6.56
C THR A 268 14.44 12.25 7.09
N THR A 269 15.03 11.17 6.56
CA THR A 269 14.77 9.81 7.04
C THR A 269 15.06 9.66 8.54
N ASP A 270 16.12 10.30 9.04
CA ASP A 270 16.45 10.30 10.48
C ASP A 270 15.37 10.99 11.32
N GLU A 271 14.77 12.08 10.84
CA GLU A 271 13.67 12.77 11.52
C GLU A 271 12.39 11.92 11.51
N VAL A 272 12.09 11.25 10.41
CA VAL A 272 10.96 10.30 10.30
C VAL A 272 11.12 9.15 11.31
N VAL A 273 12.30 8.52 11.34
CA VAL A 273 12.61 7.40 12.25
C VAL A 273 12.54 7.85 13.71
N ARG A 274 13.16 9.00 14.03
CA ARG A 274 13.13 9.57 15.39
C ARG A 274 11.70 9.85 15.84
N ARG A 275 10.88 10.52 15.00
CA ARG A 275 9.47 10.81 15.32
C ARG A 275 8.68 9.53 15.59
N TYR A 276 8.85 8.53 14.73
CA TYR A 276 8.19 7.24 14.93
C TYR A 276 8.61 6.57 16.24
N ALA A 277 9.91 6.52 16.54
CA ALA A 277 10.44 5.92 17.76
C ALA A 277 9.95 6.64 19.03
N GLU A 278 10.01 7.97 19.05
CA GLU A 278 9.56 8.79 20.18
C GLU A 278 8.06 8.62 20.45
N ARG A 279 7.22 8.60 19.40
CA ARG A 279 5.77 8.49 19.56
C ARG A 279 5.29 7.07 19.83
N SER A 280 5.91 6.06 19.23
CA SER A 280 5.52 4.66 19.38
C SER A 280 6.15 3.97 20.61
N GLY A 281 7.29 4.50 21.10
CA GLY A 281 8.11 3.88 22.13
C GLY A 281 8.77 2.56 21.68
N ARG A 282 8.80 2.29 20.36
CA ARG A 282 9.39 1.06 19.83
C ARG A 282 10.90 1.21 19.66
N ASP A 283 11.61 0.11 19.90
CA ASP A 283 13.04 0.03 19.59
C ASP A 283 13.26 -0.08 18.08
N VAL A 284 13.97 0.90 17.52
CA VAL A 284 14.33 0.96 16.10
C VAL A 284 15.82 0.69 15.86
N SER A 285 16.55 0.17 16.85
CA SER A 285 18.00 -0.05 16.77
C SER A 285 18.42 -0.99 15.64
N GLN A 286 17.54 -1.91 15.24
CA GLN A 286 17.79 -2.84 14.14
C GLN A 286 17.13 -2.42 12.82
N LEU A 287 16.70 -1.15 12.68
CA LEU A 287 15.95 -0.68 11.50
C LEU A 287 16.75 -0.87 10.21
N ASN A 288 18.07 -0.83 10.23
CA ASN A 288 18.91 -1.07 9.06
C ASN A 288 18.64 -2.42 8.41
N TRP A 289 18.43 -3.47 9.21
CA TRP A 289 18.02 -4.77 8.67
C TRP A 289 16.69 -4.68 7.90
N TYR A 290 15.68 -4.01 8.48
CA TYR A 290 14.37 -3.87 7.85
C TYR A 290 14.41 -3.02 6.58
N VAL A 291 15.21 -1.95 6.56
CA VAL A 291 15.40 -1.10 5.37
C VAL A 291 16.10 -1.89 4.27
N SER A 292 17.15 -2.64 4.60
CA SER A 292 17.82 -3.52 3.64
C SER A 292 16.89 -4.60 3.12
N PHE A 293 16.04 -5.17 3.98
CA PHE A 293 14.99 -6.11 3.56
C PHE A 293 13.94 -5.44 2.65
N ALA A 294 13.57 -4.18 2.90
CA ALA A 294 12.68 -3.43 2.01
C ALA A 294 13.33 -3.23 0.63
N PHE A 295 14.61 -2.91 0.55
CA PHE A 295 15.35 -2.83 -0.72
C PHE A 295 15.42 -4.17 -1.43
N PHE A 296 15.67 -5.26 -0.72
CA PHE A 296 15.61 -6.62 -1.29
C PHE A 296 14.21 -6.91 -1.88
N LYS A 297 13.13 -6.64 -1.13
CA LYS A 297 11.74 -6.78 -1.58
C LYS A 297 11.48 -5.96 -2.86
N LEU A 298 11.88 -4.69 -2.87
CA LEU A 298 11.69 -3.81 -4.02
C LEU A 298 12.49 -4.30 -5.24
N ALA A 299 13.73 -4.77 -5.06
CA ALA A 299 14.53 -5.35 -6.13
C ALA A 299 13.84 -6.58 -6.77
N VAL A 300 13.28 -7.48 -5.94
CA VAL A 300 12.53 -8.66 -6.40
C VAL A 300 11.26 -8.26 -7.16
N ILE A 301 10.52 -7.25 -6.68
CA ILE A 301 9.31 -6.75 -7.36
C ILE A 301 9.67 -6.18 -8.72
N LEU A 302 10.70 -5.31 -8.80
CA LEU A 302 11.09 -4.68 -10.05
C LEU A 302 11.67 -5.68 -11.05
N GLU A 303 12.45 -6.67 -10.59
CA GLU A 303 12.94 -7.75 -11.48
C GLU A 303 11.77 -8.58 -12.03
N GLY A 304 10.75 -8.87 -11.23
CA GLY A 304 9.54 -9.52 -11.69
C GLY A 304 8.75 -8.70 -12.72
N ILE A 305 8.71 -7.37 -12.58
CA ILE A 305 8.10 -6.47 -13.56
C ILE A 305 8.95 -6.47 -14.84
N HIS A 306 10.28 -6.34 -14.72
CA HIS A 306 11.21 -6.39 -15.84
C HIS A 306 11.09 -7.71 -16.62
N TYR A 307 11.01 -8.84 -15.91
CA TYR A 307 10.81 -10.16 -16.55
C TYR A 307 9.52 -10.21 -17.36
N ARG A 308 8.39 -9.74 -16.81
CA ARG A 308 7.13 -9.66 -17.57
C ARG A 308 7.21 -8.74 -18.78
N TYR A 309 7.90 -7.61 -18.63
CA TYR A 309 8.13 -6.67 -19.72
C TYR A 309 8.91 -7.33 -20.87
N THR A 310 10.02 -8.01 -20.57
CA THR A 310 10.84 -8.71 -21.59
C THR A 310 10.07 -9.85 -22.29
N GLN A 311 9.03 -10.38 -21.65
CA GLN A 311 8.13 -11.39 -22.22
C GLN A 311 6.95 -10.77 -23.00
N GLY A 312 6.85 -9.44 -23.12
CA GLY A 312 5.73 -8.76 -23.76
C GLY A 312 4.39 -8.92 -23.00
N LYS A 313 4.44 -9.19 -21.69
CA LYS A 313 3.26 -9.46 -20.84
C LYS A 313 2.87 -8.27 -19.95
N THR A 314 3.41 -7.09 -20.20
CA THR A 314 3.01 -5.86 -19.52
C THR A 314 2.04 -5.08 -20.40
N VAL A 315 1.08 -4.39 -19.78
CA VAL A 315 0.11 -3.52 -20.47
C VAL A 315 0.39 -2.08 -20.04
N GLY A 316 0.50 -1.17 -21.02
CA GLY A 316 0.82 0.24 -20.80
C GLY A 316 2.28 0.57 -21.08
N ALA A 317 2.64 1.85 -20.94
CA ALA A 317 4.00 2.39 -21.17
C ALA A 317 4.75 2.58 -19.84
N GLY A 318 6.05 2.81 -19.92
CA GLY A 318 6.88 3.20 -18.75
C GLY A 318 7.59 2.03 -18.06
N PHE A 319 7.59 0.83 -18.64
CA PHE A 319 8.29 -0.34 -18.07
C PHE A 319 9.72 -0.53 -18.58
N GLU A 320 10.15 0.25 -19.59
CA GLU A 320 11.42 0.10 -20.31
C GLU A 320 12.64 0.25 -19.39
N GLY A 321 12.57 1.16 -18.43
CA GLY A 321 13.68 1.48 -17.51
C GLY A 321 13.67 0.73 -16.20
N VAL A 322 12.61 -0.06 -15.88
CA VAL A 322 12.41 -0.68 -14.56
C VAL A 322 13.58 -1.58 -14.16
N GLY A 323 14.11 -2.35 -15.12
CA GLY A 323 15.21 -3.26 -14.86
C GLY A 323 16.55 -2.59 -14.50
N ALA A 324 16.74 -1.31 -14.86
CA ALA A 324 17.96 -0.57 -14.54
C ALA A 324 18.06 -0.19 -13.05
N GLY A 325 16.93 -0.05 -12.36
CA GLY A 325 16.89 0.25 -10.92
C GLY A 325 17.25 -0.94 -10.01
N VAL A 326 17.14 -2.18 -10.51
CA VAL A 326 17.33 -3.38 -9.68
C VAL A 326 18.74 -3.47 -9.08
N PRO A 327 19.85 -3.32 -9.87
CA PRO A 327 21.19 -3.36 -9.29
C PRO A 327 21.46 -2.27 -8.25
N LEU A 328 20.86 -1.08 -8.41
CA LEU A 328 21.02 0.03 -7.48
C LEU A 328 20.37 -0.29 -6.12
N LEU A 329 19.17 -0.89 -6.13
CA LEU A 329 18.51 -1.36 -4.91
C LEU A 329 19.33 -2.42 -4.18
N ILE A 330 19.91 -3.36 -4.93
CA ILE A 330 20.76 -4.43 -4.37
C ILE A 330 22.01 -3.84 -3.71
N SER A 331 22.70 -2.92 -4.42
CA SER A 331 23.90 -2.26 -3.88
C SER A 331 23.58 -1.51 -2.60
N HIS A 332 22.53 -0.69 -2.64
CA HIS A 332 22.15 0.14 -1.48
C HIS A 332 21.72 -0.73 -0.28
N GLY A 333 20.94 -1.80 -0.50
CA GLY A 333 20.59 -2.74 0.56
C GLY A 333 21.82 -3.41 1.20
N ASN A 334 22.85 -3.75 0.39
CA ASN A 334 24.11 -4.31 0.91
C ASN A 334 24.94 -3.27 1.67
N GLU A 335 24.91 -2.00 1.26
CA GLU A 335 25.65 -0.90 1.93
C GLU A 335 25.09 -0.65 3.33
N ILE A 336 23.77 -0.52 3.47
CA ILE A 336 23.09 -0.28 4.76
C ILE A 336 23.45 -1.36 5.78
N LEU A 337 23.51 -2.66 5.38
CA LEU A 337 23.92 -3.73 6.28
C LEU A 337 25.40 -3.70 6.67
N LYS A 338 26.26 -2.95 5.98
CA LYS A 338 27.68 -2.80 6.34
C LYS A 338 27.90 -1.74 7.40
N GLU A 339 26.99 -0.80 7.55
CA GLU A 339 27.07 0.29 8.52
C GLU A 339 26.73 -0.13 9.95
N GLU A 340 26.22 -1.36 10.14
CA GLU A 340 26.05 -2.00 11.46
C GLU A 340 27.40 -2.51 11.98
N LYS A 341 28.21 -1.62 12.60
CA LYS A 341 29.40 -1.98 13.38
C LYS A 341 29.44 -1.22 14.70
#